data_c6c1e293df2ef2ccff403d2f0c47d861
#
_entry.id   c6c1e293df2ef2ccff403d2f0c47d861
#
_cell.length_a   1.000
_cell.length_b   1.000
_cell.length_c   1.000
_cell.angle_alpha   90.00
_cell.angle_beta   90.00
_cell.angle_gamma   90.00
#
_symmetry.space_group_name_H-M   'P 1'
#
loop_
_entity.id
_entity.type
_entity.pdbx_description
1 polymer ?
#
loop_
_entity_poly.entity_id
_entity_poly.type
_entity_poly.pdbx_seq_one_letter_code
_entity_poly.pdbx_strand_id
1 'polypeptide(L)'
;MEFLRTYTTHIEQVSVDECYMDFTEIADRFTSPAEGASEIKDEVYKRFGFTVNVGISSRKVLAKMASDFEKPNKVHTLFPEEVPAKMWPLPIGELFMAGRSSVETMKKLEIYTIGDLANTDPAILELHLKSHGRKLWEFANGLDDSEVESVRAEAKGVGNSTTLPKDLITEAEALPVLKDLAGSVGRRLRKAGQKAGMVSVEIKYHTFNQVSHQKQMERQTNQDQDIYQASIELFRELWSGEPIRLLGIRTSKLSEESEPEQLSLFDMKFESEETRKKKKNLKEALKKLEGKYGDGIVKKGW
;
A
#
# COMPACT_ATOMS: atom_id res chain seq x y z
N MET A 1 -5.15 -14.62 -10.68
CA MET A 1 -5.34 -13.49 -11.64
C MET A 1 -5.25 -13.93 -13.10
N GLU A 2 -4.27 -14.70 -13.54
CA GLU A 2 -4.19 -15.15 -14.96
C GLU A 2 -5.45 -15.85 -15.45
N PHE A 3 -6.02 -16.74 -14.64
CA PHE A 3 -7.29 -17.39 -14.95
C PHE A 3 -8.43 -16.39 -15.15
N LEU A 4 -8.59 -15.40 -14.28
CA LEU A 4 -9.65 -14.39 -14.42
C LEU A 4 -9.48 -13.53 -15.68
N ARG A 5 -8.25 -13.33 -16.14
CA ARG A 5 -7.95 -12.64 -17.41
C ARG A 5 -8.40 -13.40 -18.65
N THR A 6 -8.79 -14.68 -18.54
CA THR A 6 -9.42 -15.41 -19.65
C THR A 6 -10.86 -14.97 -19.89
N TYR A 7 -11.51 -14.30 -18.93
CA TYR A 7 -12.84 -13.75 -19.07
C TYR A 7 -12.81 -12.31 -19.57
N THR A 8 -12.05 -11.44 -18.90
CA THR A 8 -11.90 -10.01 -19.28
C THR A 8 -10.47 -9.53 -18.99
N THR A 9 -9.99 -8.56 -19.77
CA THR A 9 -8.73 -7.87 -19.52
C THR A 9 -8.87 -6.72 -18.52
N HIS A 10 -10.11 -6.24 -18.31
CA HIS A 10 -10.42 -5.14 -17.39
C HIS A 10 -10.55 -5.66 -15.95
N ILE A 11 -9.39 -5.87 -15.32
CA ILE A 11 -9.29 -6.36 -13.93
C ILE A 11 -8.40 -5.42 -13.12
N GLU A 12 -8.97 -4.88 -12.06
CA GLU A 12 -8.26 -4.14 -11.02
C GLU A 12 -7.93 -5.08 -9.86
N GLN A 13 -6.66 -5.37 -9.68
CA GLN A 13 -6.19 -6.15 -8.54
C GLN A 13 -6.02 -5.24 -7.32
N VAL A 14 -6.90 -5.39 -6.33
CA VAL A 14 -6.88 -4.61 -5.08
C VAL A 14 -5.88 -5.19 -4.08
N SER A 15 -5.90 -6.52 -3.91
CA SER A 15 -5.00 -7.23 -3.00
C SER A 15 -4.52 -8.57 -3.59
N VAL A 16 -3.92 -9.44 -2.76
CA VAL A 16 -3.51 -10.79 -3.18
C VAL A 16 -4.72 -11.67 -3.49
N ASP A 17 -5.86 -11.41 -2.86
CA ASP A 17 -7.09 -12.23 -2.84
C ASP A 17 -8.34 -11.49 -3.30
N GLU A 18 -8.25 -10.19 -3.62
CA GLU A 18 -9.39 -9.38 -4.07
C GLU A 18 -9.10 -8.66 -5.40
N CYS A 19 -10.11 -8.65 -6.27
CA CYS A 19 -10.09 -7.84 -7.50
C CYS A 19 -11.50 -7.39 -7.89
N TYR A 20 -11.56 -6.31 -8.67
CA TYR A 20 -12.73 -5.96 -9.45
C TYR A 20 -12.53 -6.41 -10.89
N MET A 21 -13.63 -6.82 -11.51
CA MET A 21 -13.68 -7.19 -12.93
C MET A 21 -14.79 -6.39 -13.60
N ASP A 22 -14.45 -5.68 -14.66
CA ASP A 22 -15.46 -5.09 -15.52
C ASP A 22 -16.04 -6.18 -16.43
N PHE A 23 -17.33 -6.38 -16.31
CA PHE A 23 -18.07 -7.41 -17.01
C PHE A 23 -18.83 -6.88 -18.23
N THR A 24 -18.79 -5.57 -18.49
CA THR A 24 -19.59 -4.89 -19.51
C THR A 24 -19.40 -5.50 -20.89
N GLU A 25 -18.15 -5.72 -21.32
CA GLU A 25 -17.83 -6.25 -22.66
C GLU A 25 -18.18 -7.74 -22.84
N ILE A 26 -18.36 -8.48 -21.75
CA ILE A 26 -18.60 -9.93 -21.79
C ILE A 26 -20.00 -10.31 -21.29
N ALA A 27 -20.80 -9.31 -20.95
CA ALA A 27 -22.16 -9.53 -20.42
C ALA A 27 -23.00 -10.42 -21.34
N ASP A 28 -22.90 -10.22 -22.65
CA ASP A 28 -23.67 -10.96 -23.68
C ASP A 28 -23.29 -12.45 -23.78
N ARG A 29 -22.20 -12.89 -23.13
CA ARG A 29 -21.81 -14.32 -23.08
C ARG A 29 -22.66 -15.12 -22.11
N PHE A 30 -23.42 -14.46 -21.25
CA PHE A 30 -24.18 -15.07 -20.17
C PHE A 30 -25.63 -14.60 -20.22
N THR A 31 -26.57 -15.42 -19.74
CA THR A 31 -27.99 -15.04 -19.67
C THR A 31 -28.25 -14.00 -18.58
N SER A 32 -27.34 -13.93 -17.59
CA SER A 32 -27.41 -12.94 -16.51
C SER A 32 -26.01 -12.72 -15.88
N PRO A 33 -25.75 -11.57 -15.26
CA PRO A 33 -24.52 -11.34 -14.49
C PRO A 33 -24.31 -12.38 -13.37
N ALA A 34 -25.38 -12.87 -12.77
CA ALA A 34 -25.33 -13.89 -11.71
C ALA A 34 -24.88 -15.25 -12.22
N GLU A 35 -25.25 -15.62 -13.44
CA GLU A 35 -24.75 -16.84 -14.09
C GLU A 35 -23.26 -16.78 -14.33
N GLY A 36 -22.76 -15.69 -14.94
CA GLY A 36 -21.33 -15.52 -15.18
C GLY A 36 -20.49 -15.51 -13.90
N ALA A 37 -20.99 -14.86 -12.85
CA ALA A 37 -20.36 -14.86 -11.53
C ALA A 37 -20.33 -16.25 -10.90
N SER A 38 -21.41 -17.03 -11.05
CA SER A 38 -21.48 -18.41 -10.55
C SER A 38 -20.53 -19.32 -11.30
N GLU A 39 -20.43 -19.18 -12.63
CA GLU A 39 -19.46 -19.93 -13.43
C GLU A 39 -18.02 -19.65 -12.98
N ILE A 40 -17.65 -18.37 -12.84
CA ILE A 40 -16.30 -17.99 -12.39
C ILE A 40 -16.01 -18.57 -11.01
N LYS A 41 -16.95 -18.44 -10.07
CA LYS A 41 -16.83 -18.96 -8.70
C LYS A 41 -16.60 -20.48 -8.70
N ASP A 42 -17.36 -21.21 -9.47
CA ASP A 42 -17.30 -22.67 -9.53
C ASP A 42 -16.04 -23.16 -10.25
N GLU A 43 -15.60 -22.48 -11.30
CA GLU A 43 -14.33 -22.77 -11.98
C GLU A 43 -13.11 -22.47 -11.11
N VAL A 44 -13.15 -21.40 -10.28
CA VAL A 44 -12.11 -21.14 -9.28
C VAL A 44 -12.01 -22.29 -8.29
N TYR A 45 -13.14 -22.74 -7.75
CA TYR A 45 -13.16 -23.86 -6.83
C TYR A 45 -12.65 -25.17 -7.48
N LYS A 46 -13.09 -25.45 -8.69
CA LYS A 46 -12.70 -26.66 -9.43
C LYS A 46 -11.21 -26.69 -9.77
N ARG A 47 -10.64 -25.54 -10.15
CA ARG A 47 -9.23 -25.46 -10.60
C ARG A 47 -8.24 -25.30 -9.47
N PHE A 48 -8.62 -24.58 -8.41
CA PHE A 48 -7.66 -24.15 -7.37
C PHE A 48 -8.03 -24.66 -5.98
N GLY A 49 -9.22 -25.21 -5.78
CA GLY A 49 -9.65 -25.83 -4.52
C GLY A 49 -10.02 -24.84 -3.41
N PHE A 50 -10.12 -23.53 -3.70
CA PHE A 50 -10.58 -22.53 -2.73
C PHE A 50 -11.88 -21.82 -3.19
N THR A 51 -12.65 -21.37 -2.22
CA THR A 51 -13.92 -20.67 -2.47
C THR A 51 -13.71 -19.18 -2.60
N VAL A 52 -14.52 -18.54 -3.44
CA VAL A 52 -14.59 -17.08 -3.56
C VAL A 52 -16.02 -16.60 -3.41
N ASN A 53 -16.21 -15.40 -2.91
CA ASN A 53 -17.48 -14.69 -2.95
C ASN A 53 -17.47 -13.69 -4.08
N VAL A 54 -18.58 -13.52 -4.76
CA VAL A 54 -18.73 -12.58 -5.86
C VAL A 54 -19.86 -11.62 -5.56
N GLY A 55 -19.54 -10.33 -5.51
CA GLY A 55 -20.53 -9.26 -5.45
C GLY A 55 -20.72 -8.62 -6.82
N ILE A 56 -21.94 -8.38 -7.20
CA ILE A 56 -22.32 -7.84 -8.51
C ILE A 56 -23.03 -6.51 -8.33
N SER A 57 -22.58 -5.48 -9.02
CA SER A 57 -23.23 -4.19 -9.07
C SER A 57 -22.76 -3.38 -10.29
N SER A 58 -23.41 -2.25 -10.52
CA SER A 58 -22.97 -1.22 -11.46
C SER A 58 -21.96 -0.23 -10.83
N ARG A 59 -21.62 -0.39 -9.53
CA ARG A 59 -20.71 0.46 -8.78
C ARG A 59 -19.72 -0.38 -7.97
N LYS A 60 -18.43 -0.01 -7.94
CA LYS A 60 -17.40 -0.79 -7.25
C LYS A 60 -17.67 -0.95 -5.75
N VAL A 61 -18.07 0.12 -5.07
CA VAL A 61 -18.39 0.06 -3.64
C VAL A 61 -19.54 -0.90 -3.35
N LEU A 62 -20.57 -0.90 -4.19
CA LEU A 62 -21.72 -1.79 -4.01
C LEU A 62 -21.36 -3.26 -4.32
N ALA A 63 -20.55 -3.51 -5.35
CA ALA A 63 -20.03 -4.85 -5.63
C ALA A 63 -19.18 -5.37 -4.44
N LYS A 64 -18.34 -4.51 -3.85
CA LYS A 64 -17.57 -4.87 -2.64
C LYS A 64 -18.50 -5.19 -1.46
N MET A 65 -19.50 -4.37 -1.19
CA MET A 65 -20.47 -4.62 -0.12
C MET A 65 -21.23 -5.94 -0.34
N ALA A 66 -21.68 -6.21 -1.57
CA ALA A 66 -22.37 -7.44 -1.91
C ALA A 66 -21.52 -8.69 -1.67
N SER A 67 -20.21 -8.64 -1.95
CA SER A 67 -19.31 -9.77 -1.74
C SER A 67 -19.12 -10.13 -0.26
N ASP A 68 -19.47 -9.22 0.64
CA ASP A 68 -19.33 -9.40 2.09
C ASP A 68 -20.63 -9.82 2.81
N PHE A 69 -21.80 -9.83 2.14
CA PHE A 69 -23.09 -10.11 2.77
C PHE A 69 -23.17 -11.49 3.43
N GLU A 70 -22.78 -12.51 2.71
CA GLU A 70 -22.76 -13.88 3.22
C GLU A 70 -21.56 -14.65 2.66
N LYS A 71 -20.86 -15.36 3.52
CA LYS A 71 -19.67 -16.18 3.19
C LYS A 71 -19.83 -17.58 3.77
N PRO A 72 -19.20 -18.59 3.19
CA PRO A 72 -18.37 -18.62 1.99
C PRO A 72 -19.14 -19.00 0.71
N ASN A 73 -18.49 -18.83 -0.45
CA ASN A 73 -18.86 -19.39 -1.75
C ASN A 73 -20.25 -18.93 -2.26
N LYS A 74 -20.51 -17.64 -2.14
CA LYS A 74 -21.78 -17.02 -2.52
C LYS A 74 -21.64 -16.02 -3.66
N VAL A 75 -22.77 -15.79 -4.34
CA VAL A 75 -22.94 -14.71 -5.31
C VAL A 75 -24.10 -13.84 -4.84
N HIS A 76 -23.85 -12.55 -4.74
CA HIS A 76 -24.85 -11.56 -4.33
C HIS A 76 -24.89 -10.37 -5.27
N THR A 77 -26.07 -9.80 -5.43
CA THR A 77 -26.26 -8.51 -6.09
C THR A 77 -26.51 -7.40 -5.08
N LEU A 78 -26.04 -6.22 -5.40
CA LEU A 78 -26.43 -4.99 -4.73
C LEU A 78 -26.40 -3.84 -5.74
N PHE A 79 -27.52 -3.68 -6.46
CA PHE A 79 -27.69 -2.53 -7.35
C PHE A 79 -28.18 -1.30 -6.58
N PRO A 80 -28.05 -0.08 -7.15
CA PRO A 80 -28.44 1.15 -6.45
C PRO A 80 -29.85 1.14 -5.87
N GLU A 81 -30.81 0.55 -6.59
CA GLU A 81 -32.19 0.40 -6.15
C GLU A 81 -32.38 -0.57 -4.97
N GLU A 82 -31.42 -1.47 -4.75
CA GLU A 82 -31.45 -2.46 -3.66
C GLU A 82 -30.82 -1.93 -2.37
N VAL A 83 -30.08 -0.79 -2.42
CA VAL A 83 -29.34 -0.20 -1.30
C VAL A 83 -30.21 0.01 -0.07
N PRO A 84 -31.44 0.62 -0.15
CA PRO A 84 -32.26 0.84 1.03
C PRO A 84 -32.72 -0.47 1.70
N ALA A 85 -32.96 -1.51 0.90
CA ALA A 85 -33.46 -2.77 1.42
C ALA A 85 -32.38 -3.71 1.94
N LYS A 86 -31.21 -3.76 1.27
CA LYS A 86 -30.16 -4.74 1.58
C LYS A 86 -29.01 -4.16 2.39
N MET A 87 -28.64 -2.88 2.19
CA MET A 87 -27.43 -2.30 2.79
C MET A 87 -27.75 -1.40 3.99
N TRP A 88 -28.78 -0.55 3.92
CA TRP A 88 -29.11 0.38 5.00
C TRP A 88 -29.41 -0.28 6.36
N PRO A 89 -30.04 -1.47 6.45
CA PRO A 89 -30.25 -2.12 7.74
C PRO A 89 -28.98 -2.63 8.42
N LEU A 90 -27.85 -2.71 7.70
CA LEU A 90 -26.60 -3.24 8.24
C LEU A 90 -25.98 -2.28 9.26
N PRO A 91 -25.28 -2.83 10.28
CA PRO A 91 -24.51 -2.03 11.21
C PRO A 91 -23.49 -1.13 10.49
N ILE A 92 -23.27 0.07 11.00
CA ILE A 92 -22.34 1.05 10.40
C ILE A 92 -20.93 0.51 10.22
N GLY A 93 -20.50 -0.43 11.06
CA GLY A 93 -19.18 -1.07 10.95
C GLY A 93 -19.00 -2.01 9.77
N GLU A 94 -20.10 -2.40 9.11
CA GLU A 94 -20.06 -3.22 7.90
C GLU A 94 -19.81 -2.40 6.63
N LEU A 95 -19.95 -1.07 6.70
CA LEU A 95 -19.72 -0.21 5.54
C LEU A 95 -18.26 -0.24 5.14
N PHE A 96 -17.99 -0.49 3.86
CA PHE A 96 -16.64 -0.45 3.29
C PHE A 96 -15.95 0.88 3.63
N MET A 97 -14.71 0.80 4.06
CA MET A 97 -13.89 1.92 4.56
C MET A 97 -14.31 2.53 5.91
N ALA A 98 -15.38 2.09 6.56
CA ALA A 98 -15.71 2.51 7.91
C ALA A 98 -14.80 1.80 8.93
N GLY A 99 -13.61 2.31 9.12
CA GLY A 99 -12.65 1.80 10.11
C GLY A 99 -13.12 2.07 11.55
N ARG A 100 -12.54 1.34 12.52
CA ARG A 100 -12.92 1.41 13.95
C ARG A 100 -13.06 2.83 14.49
N SER A 101 -12.09 3.71 14.21
CA SER A 101 -12.12 5.11 14.69
C SER A 101 -13.30 5.90 14.10
N SER A 102 -13.60 5.70 12.81
CA SER A 102 -14.76 6.35 12.15
C SER A 102 -16.07 5.84 12.74
N VAL A 103 -16.17 4.53 12.97
CA VAL A 103 -17.34 3.90 13.60
C VAL A 103 -17.57 4.43 15.01
N GLU A 104 -16.52 4.56 15.84
CA GLU A 104 -16.61 5.12 17.18
C GLU A 104 -17.07 6.60 17.13
N THR A 105 -16.62 7.37 16.15
CA THR A 105 -17.06 8.75 15.96
C THR A 105 -18.51 8.82 15.53
N MET A 106 -18.92 7.99 14.56
CA MET A 106 -20.31 7.95 14.08
C MET A 106 -21.29 7.51 15.19
N LYS A 107 -20.93 6.53 16.01
CA LYS A 107 -21.73 6.13 17.16
C LYS A 107 -21.94 7.25 18.20
N LYS A 108 -20.96 8.14 18.39
CA LYS A 108 -21.12 9.34 19.25
C LYS A 108 -22.11 10.36 18.63
N LEU A 109 -22.37 10.28 17.33
CA LEU A 109 -23.35 11.08 16.61
C LEU A 109 -24.70 10.33 16.46
N GLU A 110 -24.90 9.22 17.21
CA GLU A 110 -26.09 8.38 17.17
C GLU A 110 -26.34 7.71 15.83
N ILE A 111 -25.30 7.51 15.01
CA ILE A 111 -25.32 6.81 13.73
C ILE A 111 -24.89 5.35 13.98
N TYR A 112 -25.81 4.42 13.93
CA TYR A 112 -25.60 3.00 14.24
C TYR A 112 -25.68 2.10 13.02
N THR A 113 -26.47 2.50 12.01
CA THR A 113 -26.66 1.76 10.76
C THR A 113 -26.15 2.54 9.56
N ILE A 114 -25.97 1.83 8.44
CA ILE A 114 -25.61 2.47 7.16
C ILE A 114 -26.74 3.42 6.72
N GLY A 115 -27.98 3.07 6.99
CA GLY A 115 -29.15 3.91 6.72
C GLY A 115 -29.16 5.20 7.54
N ASP A 116 -28.76 5.16 8.82
CA ASP A 116 -28.62 6.38 9.63
C ASP A 116 -27.58 7.32 9.01
N LEU A 117 -26.45 6.75 8.58
CA LEU A 117 -25.39 7.53 7.90
C LEU A 117 -25.89 8.14 6.59
N ALA A 118 -26.58 7.36 5.76
CA ALA A 118 -27.09 7.79 4.47
C ALA A 118 -28.08 8.99 4.61
N ASN A 119 -28.85 9.03 5.68
CA ASN A 119 -29.84 10.08 5.98
C ASN A 119 -29.28 11.23 6.82
N THR A 120 -28.03 11.19 7.24
CA THR A 120 -27.37 12.28 7.99
C THR A 120 -26.93 13.38 7.04
N ASP A 121 -26.98 14.64 7.50
CA ASP A 121 -26.41 15.75 6.73
C ASP A 121 -24.88 15.56 6.56
N PRO A 122 -24.37 15.50 5.32
CA PRO A 122 -22.95 15.32 5.06
C PRO A 122 -22.08 16.41 5.68
N ALA A 123 -22.59 17.62 5.93
CA ALA A 123 -21.85 18.70 6.59
C ALA A 123 -21.49 18.34 8.05
N ILE A 124 -22.36 17.61 8.76
CA ILE A 124 -22.08 17.12 10.11
C ILE A 124 -20.94 16.09 10.07
N LEU A 125 -20.96 15.20 9.07
CA LEU A 125 -19.94 14.18 8.92
C LEU A 125 -18.59 14.79 8.55
N GLU A 126 -18.58 15.82 7.70
CA GLU A 126 -17.36 16.57 7.32
C GLU A 126 -16.75 17.29 8.51
N LEU A 127 -17.56 17.82 9.42
CA LEU A 127 -17.08 18.48 10.64
C LEU A 127 -16.27 17.52 11.51
N HIS A 128 -16.71 16.28 11.65
CA HIS A 128 -16.10 15.29 12.56
C HIS A 128 -15.08 14.37 11.90
N LEU A 129 -15.27 14.03 10.64
CA LEU A 129 -14.47 13.04 9.88
C LEU A 129 -13.79 13.64 8.65
N LYS A 130 -13.94 14.96 8.42
CA LYS A 130 -13.41 15.68 7.26
C LYS A 130 -13.88 15.05 5.94
N SER A 131 -13.03 15.06 4.90
CA SER A 131 -13.34 14.48 3.60
C SER A 131 -13.69 12.98 3.65
N HIS A 132 -13.20 12.27 4.66
CA HIS A 132 -13.53 10.88 4.85
C HIS A 132 -15.00 10.68 5.24
N GLY A 133 -15.58 11.59 6.05
CA GLY A 133 -16.99 11.56 6.40
C GLY A 133 -17.90 11.71 5.17
N ARG A 134 -17.56 12.63 4.27
CA ARG A 134 -18.26 12.76 2.99
C ARG A 134 -18.19 11.49 2.14
N LYS A 135 -16.99 10.91 2.03
CA LYS A 135 -16.80 9.67 1.27
C LYS A 135 -17.62 8.50 1.83
N LEU A 136 -17.69 8.36 3.15
CA LEU A 136 -18.53 7.35 3.78
C LEU A 136 -20.04 7.60 3.52
N TRP A 137 -20.47 8.86 3.53
CA TRP A 137 -21.85 9.22 3.18
C TRP A 137 -22.19 8.89 1.72
N GLU A 138 -21.28 9.20 0.80
CA GLU A 138 -21.43 8.82 -0.61
C GLU A 138 -21.57 7.30 -0.75
N PHE A 139 -20.74 6.54 -0.10
CA PHE A 139 -20.79 5.07 -0.11
C PHE A 139 -22.05 4.51 0.51
N ALA A 140 -22.56 5.09 1.62
CA ALA A 140 -23.83 4.70 2.23
C ALA A 140 -25.04 4.95 1.31
N ASN A 141 -24.92 5.92 0.41
CA ASN A 141 -25.91 6.21 -0.64
C ASN A 141 -25.65 5.46 -1.96
N GLY A 142 -24.65 4.57 -2.00
CA GLY A 142 -24.29 3.82 -3.20
C GLY A 142 -23.64 4.66 -4.29
N LEU A 143 -23.12 5.84 -3.95
CA LEU A 143 -22.48 6.76 -4.89
C LEU A 143 -20.99 6.44 -4.99
N ASP A 144 -20.58 5.96 -6.14
CA ASP A 144 -19.18 5.67 -6.47
C ASP A 144 -18.99 5.69 -7.99
N ASP A 145 -18.28 6.68 -8.49
CA ASP A 145 -18.01 6.84 -9.92
C ASP A 145 -16.62 6.31 -10.34
N SER A 146 -15.95 5.57 -9.44
CA SER A 146 -14.65 4.97 -9.75
C SER A 146 -14.79 3.85 -10.77
N GLU A 147 -13.96 3.89 -11.80
CA GLU A 147 -13.88 2.84 -12.83
C GLU A 147 -12.94 1.71 -12.38
N VAL A 148 -13.03 0.56 -13.07
CA VAL A 148 -12.10 -0.56 -12.88
C VAL A 148 -10.76 -0.22 -13.54
N GLU A 149 -9.72 0.00 -12.73
CA GLU A 149 -8.39 0.38 -13.17
C GLU A 149 -7.52 -0.86 -13.44
N SER A 150 -7.38 -1.23 -14.73
CA SER A 150 -6.57 -2.39 -15.14
C SER A 150 -5.06 -2.15 -15.01
N VAL A 151 -4.64 -0.90 -15.01
CA VAL A 151 -3.24 -0.50 -14.86
C VAL A 151 -2.98 -0.16 -13.39
N ARG A 152 -2.05 -0.88 -12.80
CA ARG A 152 -1.66 -0.61 -11.41
C ARG A 152 -1.00 0.77 -11.30
N ALA A 153 -1.52 1.60 -10.40
CA ALA A 153 -0.89 2.89 -10.11
C ALA A 153 0.57 2.71 -9.66
N GLU A 154 1.43 3.63 -10.08
CA GLU A 154 2.83 3.63 -9.65
C GLU A 154 2.97 3.73 -8.14
N ALA A 155 3.94 3.01 -7.61
CA ALA A 155 4.21 3.02 -6.19
C ALA A 155 4.68 4.42 -5.75
N LYS A 156 3.96 5.04 -4.80
CA LYS A 156 4.34 6.34 -4.21
C LYS A 156 5.52 6.26 -3.22
N GLY A 157 5.91 5.06 -2.85
CA GLY A 157 7.00 4.79 -1.92
C GLY A 157 7.29 3.31 -1.75
N VAL A 158 8.49 3.02 -1.27
CA VAL A 158 8.95 1.68 -0.90
C VAL A 158 9.31 1.69 0.57
N GLY A 159 8.74 0.79 1.34
CA GLY A 159 9.02 0.70 2.78
C GLY A 159 9.08 -0.75 3.26
N ASN A 160 9.72 -0.93 4.40
CA ASN A 160 9.72 -2.17 5.15
C ASN A 160 9.74 -1.85 6.64
N SER A 161 9.01 -2.64 7.42
CA SER A 161 9.00 -2.56 8.88
C SER A 161 9.01 -3.94 9.49
N THR A 162 9.48 -4.06 10.71
CA THR A 162 9.50 -5.32 11.43
C THR A 162 9.03 -5.13 12.87
N THR A 163 8.08 -5.97 13.29
CA THR A 163 7.76 -6.14 14.70
C THR A 163 8.84 -7.01 15.32
N LEU A 164 9.43 -6.52 16.39
CA LEU A 164 10.57 -7.15 17.02
C LEU A 164 10.11 -8.30 17.93
N PRO A 165 10.84 -9.39 18.01
CA PRO A 165 10.50 -10.52 18.90
C PRO A 165 10.61 -10.15 20.38
N LYS A 166 11.45 -9.15 20.69
CA LYS A 166 11.68 -8.55 22.00
C LYS A 166 11.81 -7.04 21.82
N ASP A 167 11.24 -6.27 22.74
CA ASP A 167 11.38 -4.82 22.72
C ASP A 167 12.85 -4.40 22.88
N LEU A 168 13.31 -3.49 22.03
CA LEU A 168 14.67 -2.95 22.07
C LEU A 168 14.72 -1.76 23.03
N ILE A 169 15.78 -1.71 23.82
CA ILE A 169 15.97 -0.67 24.85
C ILE A 169 17.27 0.13 24.65
N THR A 170 18.05 -0.21 23.66
CA THR A 170 19.31 0.48 23.36
C THR A 170 19.43 0.80 21.86
N GLU A 171 20.14 1.88 21.54
CA GLU A 171 20.50 2.21 20.16
C GLU A 171 21.33 1.09 19.51
N ALA A 172 22.26 0.48 20.26
CA ALA A 172 23.11 -0.59 19.76
C ALA A 172 22.30 -1.80 19.25
N GLU A 173 21.14 -2.09 19.85
CA GLU A 173 20.22 -3.13 19.38
C GLU A 173 19.40 -2.68 18.15
N ALA A 174 19.09 -1.37 18.02
CA ALA A 174 18.31 -0.84 16.93
C ALA A 174 19.09 -0.70 15.61
N LEU A 175 20.39 -0.36 15.69
CA LEU A 175 21.22 -0.11 14.50
C LEU A 175 21.28 -1.31 13.54
N PRO A 176 21.49 -2.56 13.97
CA PRO A 176 21.45 -3.72 13.07
C PRO A 176 20.10 -3.88 12.35
N VAL A 177 18.99 -3.64 13.06
CA VAL A 177 17.64 -3.73 12.49
C VAL A 177 17.42 -2.68 11.42
N LEU A 178 17.83 -1.43 11.68
CA LEU A 178 17.77 -0.35 10.68
C LEU A 178 18.63 -0.68 9.45
N LYS A 179 19.80 -1.30 9.65
CA LYS A 179 20.68 -1.72 8.55
C LYS A 179 20.00 -2.76 7.64
N ASP A 180 19.36 -3.76 8.22
CA ASP A 180 18.65 -4.81 7.48
C ASP A 180 17.43 -4.24 6.73
N LEU A 181 16.68 -3.34 7.37
CA LEU A 181 15.57 -2.63 6.76
C LEU A 181 16.03 -1.76 5.59
N ALA A 182 17.12 -0.99 5.75
CA ALA A 182 17.71 -0.16 4.69
C ALA A 182 18.16 -1.02 3.50
N GLY A 183 18.83 -2.15 3.77
CA GLY A 183 19.22 -3.12 2.74
C GLY A 183 18.03 -3.72 1.97
N SER A 184 16.94 -4.01 2.69
CA SER A 184 15.71 -4.49 2.07
C SER A 184 15.06 -3.45 1.16
N VAL A 185 14.97 -2.18 1.64
CA VAL A 185 14.38 -1.06 0.90
C VAL A 185 15.23 -0.72 -0.33
N GLY A 186 16.55 -0.58 -0.18
CA GLY A 186 17.45 -0.28 -1.30
C GLY A 186 17.42 -1.35 -2.39
N ARG A 187 17.39 -2.63 -2.02
CA ARG A 187 17.25 -3.73 -2.98
C ARG A 187 15.94 -3.64 -3.76
N ARG A 188 14.83 -3.30 -3.10
CA ARG A 188 13.53 -3.14 -3.76
C ARG A 188 13.49 -1.94 -4.70
N LEU A 189 14.10 -0.81 -4.32
CA LEU A 189 14.25 0.36 -5.18
C LEU A 189 15.05 0.01 -6.44
N ARG A 190 16.21 -0.62 -6.28
CA ARG A 190 17.05 -1.05 -7.43
C ARG A 190 16.32 -2.04 -8.34
N LYS A 191 15.58 -3.00 -7.77
CA LYS A 191 14.77 -3.94 -8.55
C LYS A 191 13.68 -3.24 -9.36
N ALA A 192 13.13 -2.15 -8.84
CA ALA A 192 12.13 -1.33 -9.52
C ALA A 192 12.74 -0.28 -10.49
N GLY A 193 14.07 -0.16 -10.58
CA GLY A 193 14.74 0.88 -11.37
C GLY A 193 14.50 2.29 -10.82
N GLN A 194 14.28 2.43 -9.51
CA GLN A 194 13.89 3.68 -8.88
C GLN A 194 14.93 4.19 -7.89
N LYS A 195 14.91 5.50 -7.66
CA LYS A 195 15.62 6.21 -6.58
C LYS A 195 14.62 6.95 -5.71
N ALA A 196 14.98 7.20 -4.47
CA ALA A 196 14.15 7.89 -3.50
C ALA A 196 14.75 9.25 -3.11
N GLY A 197 13.91 10.29 -3.10
CA GLY A 197 14.26 11.64 -2.66
C GLY A 197 13.95 11.92 -1.18
N MET A 198 13.28 10.99 -0.48
CA MET A 198 12.91 11.15 0.92
C MET A 198 13.01 9.82 1.66
N VAL A 199 13.54 9.85 2.86
CA VAL A 199 13.60 8.73 3.81
C VAL A 199 12.80 9.09 5.05
N SER A 200 12.06 8.13 5.58
CA SER A 200 11.29 8.24 6.83
C SER A 200 11.61 7.05 7.73
N VAL A 201 11.74 7.30 9.01
CA VAL A 201 11.82 6.28 10.06
C VAL A 201 10.53 6.30 10.88
N GLU A 202 10.05 5.13 11.21
CA GLU A 202 8.88 4.90 12.03
C GLU A 202 9.28 4.07 13.26
N ILE A 203 8.86 4.52 14.44
CA ILE A 203 9.03 3.82 15.71
C ILE A 203 7.65 3.57 16.29
N LYS A 204 7.36 2.32 16.65
CA LYS A 204 6.24 1.98 17.50
C LYS A 204 6.77 1.49 18.84
N TYR A 205 6.37 2.17 19.90
CA TYR A 205 6.77 1.85 21.26
C TYR A 205 5.99 0.65 21.85
N HIS A 206 6.45 0.12 22.95
CA HIS A 206 5.76 -0.94 23.70
C HIS A 206 4.33 -0.56 24.13
N THR A 207 4.07 0.73 24.32
CA THR A 207 2.76 1.32 24.59
C THR A 207 1.83 1.36 23.38
N PHE A 208 2.28 0.90 22.20
CA PHE A 208 1.63 1.02 20.90
C PHE A 208 1.54 2.43 20.35
N ASN A 209 2.08 3.44 21.02
CA ASN A 209 2.27 4.76 20.45
C ASN A 209 3.23 4.67 19.26
N GLN A 210 2.86 5.33 18.18
CA GLN A 210 3.61 5.33 16.94
C GLN A 210 4.03 6.75 16.59
N VAL A 211 5.30 6.92 16.29
CA VAL A 211 5.89 8.19 15.88
C VAL A 211 6.69 7.98 14.59
N SER A 212 6.78 9.00 13.78
CA SER A 212 7.59 8.96 12.56
C SER A 212 8.21 10.32 12.27
N HIS A 213 9.40 10.29 11.71
CA HIS A 213 10.10 11.48 11.21
C HIS A 213 10.65 11.21 9.83
N GLN A 214 10.75 12.24 8.99
CA GLN A 214 11.22 12.11 7.61
C GLN A 214 12.21 13.22 7.25
N LYS A 215 13.13 12.89 6.35
CA LYS A 215 14.15 13.80 5.84
C LYS A 215 14.19 13.72 4.33
N GLN A 216 14.28 14.89 3.68
CA GLN A 216 14.59 14.96 2.26
C GLN A 216 16.07 14.68 2.06
N MET A 217 16.38 13.82 1.10
CA MET A 217 17.74 13.50 0.72
C MET A 217 18.32 14.65 -0.12
N GLU A 218 19.59 14.98 0.08
CA GLU A 218 20.31 15.95 -0.76
C GLU A 218 20.36 15.48 -2.22
N ARG A 219 20.54 14.17 -2.41
CA ARG A 219 20.49 13.50 -3.71
C ARG A 219 19.58 12.30 -3.63
N GLN A 220 18.85 12.05 -4.72
CA GLN A 220 18.05 10.84 -4.83
C GLN A 220 18.95 9.60 -4.82
N THR A 221 18.59 8.60 -4.03
CA THR A 221 19.41 7.42 -3.83
C THR A 221 18.61 6.12 -3.82
N ASN A 222 19.24 5.02 -4.21
CA ASN A 222 18.81 3.65 -4.00
C ASN A 222 19.91 2.82 -3.30
N GLN A 223 20.92 3.51 -2.76
CA GLN A 223 22.04 2.84 -2.08
C GLN A 223 21.67 2.56 -0.62
N ASP A 224 21.91 1.33 -0.20
CA ASP A 224 21.61 0.87 1.17
C ASP A 224 22.31 1.74 2.22
N GLN A 225 23.54 2.17 1.96
CA GLN A 225 24.35 2.95 2.88
C GLN A 225 23.77 4.35 3.11
N ASP A 226 23.29 5.01 2.06
CA ASP A 226 22.71 6.36 2.16
C ASP A 226 21.38 6.31 2.93
N ILE A 227 20.54 5.32 2.62
CA ILE A 227 19.26 5.09 3.32
C ILE A 227 19.54 4.77 4.80
N TYR A 228 20.52 3.92 5.09
CA TYR A 228 20.91 3.57 6.45
C TYR A 228 21.41 4.77 7.25
N GLN A 229 22.29 5.58 6.67
CA GLN A 229 22.84 6.77 7.32
C GLN A 229 21.73 7.77 7.67
N ALA A 230 20.85 8.07 6.70
CA ALA A 230 19.70 8.94 6.95
C ALA A 230 18.76 8.36 8.03
N SER A 231 18.58 7.04 8.05
CA SER A 231 17.75 6.37 9.05
C SER A 231 18.35 6.45 10.46
N ILE A 232 19.67 6.39 10.62
CA ILE A 232 20.32 6.58 11.93
C ILE A 232 20.07 7.99 12.45
N GLU A 233 20.28 9.00 11.62
CA GLU A 233 20.07 10.39 12.00
C GLU A 233 18.63 10.62 12.45
N LEU A 234 17.66 10.18 11.64
CA LEU A 234 16.22 10.27 11.96
C LEU A 234 15.84 9.49 13.21
N PHE A 235 16.42 8.31 13.40
CA PHE A 235 16.19 7.49 14.58
C PHE A 235 16.64 8.20 15.85
N ARG A 236 17.82 8.80 15.84
CA ARG A 236 18.37 9.53 17.00
C ARG A 236 17.55 10.77 17.34
N GLU A 237 17.02 11.46 16.34
CA GLU A 237 16.12 12.61 16.55
C GLU A 237 14.76 12.20 17.10
N LEU A 238 14.27 11.01 16.72
CA LEU A 238 12.91 10.55 17.00
C LEU A 238 12.78 9.76 18.29
N TRP A 239 13.81 8.97 18.63
CA TRP A 239 13.74 8.02 19.74
C TRP A 239 13.80 8.70 21.11
N SER A 240 12.76 8.50 21.91
CA SER A 240 12.62 9.07 23.26
C SER A 240 13.35 8.29 24.37
N GLY A 241 13.97 7.15 24.06
CA GLY A 241 14.53 6.23 25.05
C GLY A 241 13.56 5.17 25.56
N GLU A 242 12.27 5.22 25.14
CA GLU A 242 11.29 4.19 25.49
C GLU A 242 11.54 2.89 24.73
N PRO A 243 11.12 1.72 25.30
CA PRO A 243 11.24 0.42 24.64
C PRO A 243 10.51 0.38 23.29
N ILE A 244 11.21 -0.10 22.25
CA ILE A 244 10.76 -0.13 20.87
C ILE A 244 10.21 -1.51 20.51
N ARG A 245 8.95 -1.56 20.06
CA ARG A 245 8.28 -2.78 19.61
C ARG A 245 8.37 -3.01 18.11
N LEU A 246 8.42 -1.94 17.31
CA LEU A 246 8.53 -2.01 15.86
C LEU A 246 9.42 -0.89 15.35
N LEU A 247 10.24 -1.23 14.37
CA LEU A 247 11.00 -0.28 13.57
C LEU A 247 10.61 -0.39 12.10
N GLY A 248 10.53 0.75 11.41
CA GLY A 248 10.26 0.82 9.99
C GLY A 248 11.09 1.88 9.29
N ILE A 249 11.43 1.61 8.03
CA ILE A 249 12.00 2.57 7.07
C ILE A 249 11.07 2.63 5.88
N ARG A 250 10.71 3.85 5.47
CA ARG A 250 9.95 4.11 4.25
C ARG A 250 10.67 5.16 3.41
N THR A 251 10.62 4.97 2.11
CA THR A 251 11.11 5.94 1.14
C THR A 251 9.95 6.46 0.29
N SER A 252 10.05 7.71 -0.15
CA SER A 252 9.08 8.37 -1.01
C SER A 252 9.77 9.37 -1.95
N LYS A 253 8.99 10.14 -2.72
CA LYS A 253 9.50 10.97 -3.82
C LYS A 253 10.37 10.12 -4.75
N LEU A 254 9.74 9.04 -5.25
CA LEU A 254 10.41 8.13 -6.17
C LEU A 254 10.56 8.77 -7.54
N SER A 255 11.68 8.49 -8.20
CA SER A 255 11.97 8.84 -9.59
C SER A 255 12.63 7.66 -10.27
N GLU A 256 12.58 7.61 -11.58
CA GLU A 256 13.30 6.60 -12.34
C GLU A 256 14.82 6.79 -12.22
N GLU A 257 15.57 5.69 -12.22
CA GLU A 257 17.04 5.72 -12.15
C GLU A 257 17.65 6.43 -13.37
N SER A 258 16.94 6.44 -14.50
CA SER A 258 17.31 7.08 -15.77
C SER A 258 17.05 8.59 -15.81
N GLU A 259 16.23 9.14 -14.90
CA GLU A 259 15.95 10.56 -14.89
C GLU A 259 17.20 11.39 -14.62
N PRO A 260 17.42 12.49 -15.38
CA PRO A 260 18.54 13.38 -15.14
C PRO A 260 18.38 14.06 -13.78
N GLU A 261 19.41 13.96 -12.94
CA GLU A 261 19.44 14.59 -11.63
C GLU A 261 19.66 16.11 -11.81
N GLN A 262 18.70 16.90 -11.30
CA GLN A 262 18.89 18.35 -11.27
C GLN A 262 19.95 18.71 -10.23
N LEU A 263 21.17 18.97 -10.71
CA LEU A 263 22.27 19.41 -9.85
C LEU A 263 22.02 20.86 -9.42
N SER A 264 22.09 21.13 -8.12
CA SER A 264 22.16 22.49 -7.61
C SER A 264 23.54 23.10 -7.95
N LEU A 265 23.57 24.41 -8.17
CA LEU A 265 24.84 25.13 -8.39
C LEU A 265 25.84 24.94 -7.23
N PHE A 266 25.34 24.64 -6.02
CA PHE A 266 26.13 24.35 -4.82
C PHE A 266 26.69 22.91 -4.79
N ASP A 267 26.14 21.99 -5.61
CA ASP A 267 26.61 20.61 -5.73
C ASP A 267 27.82 20.46 -6.64
N MET A 268 28.22 21.53 -7.32
CA MET A 268 29.47 21.61 -8.10
C MET A 268 30.71 21.70 -7.20
N LYS A 269 30.83 20.79 -6.22
CA LYS A 269 32.17 20.49 -5.69
C LYS A 269 32.92 19.78 -6.80
N PHE A 270 33.93 20.47 -7.32
CA PHE A 270 34.85 20.01 -8.36
C PHE A 270 35.50 18.68 -7.95
N GLU A 271 34.81 17.57 -8.14
CA GLU A 271 35.51 16.28 -8.23
C GLU A 271 36.22 16.27 -9.58
N SER A 272 37.52 16.14 -9.57
CA SER A 272 38.30 16.07 -10.82
C SER A 272 37.77 14.91 -11.67
N GLU A 273 37.71 15.08 -13.00
CA GLU A 273 37.25 14.03 -13.93
C GLU A 273 37.97 12.69 -13.70
N GLU A 274 39.22 12.76 -13.24
CA GLU A 274 40.04 11.60 -12.93
C GLU A 274 39.53 10.80 -11.72
N THR A 275 39.05 11.48 -10.67
CA THR A 275 38.43 10.86 -9.48
C THR A 275 37.09 10.21 -9.82
N ARG A 276 36.31 10.87 -10.67
CA ARG A 276 35.01 10.36 -11.17
C ARG A 276 35.20 9.09 -12.02
N LYS A 277 36.22 9.09 -12.88
CA LYS A 277 36.56 7.95 -13.72
C LYS A 277 37.11 6.76 -12.91
N LYS A 278 37.93 7.02 -11.90
CA LYS A 278 38.41 5.98 -10.97
C LYS A 278 37.28 5.34 -10.15
N LYS A 279 36.36 6.14 -9.62
CA LYS A 279 35.19 5.64 -8.89
C LYS A 279 34.25 4.79 -9.78
N LYS A 280 34.05 5.22 -11.04
CA LYS A 280 33.22 4.48 -12.01
C LYS A 280 33.84 3.12 -12.36
N ASN A 281 35.14 3.10 -12.68
CA ASN A 281 35.88 1.89 -13.01
C ASN A 281 35.92 0.89 -11.83
N LEU A 282 36.09 1.39 -10.61
CA LEU A 282 36.05 0.57 -9.40
C LEU A 282 34.67 -0.07 -9.20
N LYS A 283 33.59 0.70 -9.39
CA LYS A 283 32.20 0.22 -9.26
C LYS A 283 31.86 -0.86 -10.31
N GLU A 284 32.33 -0.67 -11.55
CA GLU A 284 32.16 -1.66 -12.61
C GLU A 284 32.98 -2.94 -12.36
N ALA A 285 34.19 -2.82 -11.85
CA ALA A 285 35.03 -3.96 -11.47
C ALA A 285 34.42 -4.77 -10.32
N LEU A 286 33.89 -4.10 -9.30
CA LEU A 286 33.20 -4.74 -8.18
C LEU A 286 31.95 -5.47 -8.66
N LYS A 287 31.13 -4.85 -9.50
CA LYS A 287 29.92 -5.46 -10.07
C LYS A 287 30.24 -6.72 -10.91
N LYS A 288 31.35 -6.71 -11.66
CA LYS A 288 31.84 -7.88 -12.39
C LYS A 288 32.32 -9.01 -11.48
N LEU A 289 32.97 -8.66 -10.37
CA LEU A 289 33.43 -9.64 -9.39
C LEU A 289 32.26 -10.27 -8.62
N GLU A 290 31.31 -9.48 -8.19
CA GLU A 290 30.08 -9.96 -7.54
C GLU A 290 29.25 -10.84 -8.46
N GLY A 291 29.11 -10.48 -9.74
CA GLY A 291 28.41 -11.29 -10.74
C GLY A 291 29.11 -12.61 -11.07
N LYS A 292 30.43 -12.71 -10.88
CA LYS A 292 31.21 -13.91 -11.20
C LYS A 292 31.43 -14.86 -10.00
N TYR A 293 31.42 -14.31 -8.79
CA TYR A 293 31.84 -15.04 -7.58
C TYR A 293 30.83 -14.96 -6.42
N GLY A 294 29.70 -14.29 -6.60
CA GLY A 294 28.64 -14.13 -5.59
C GLY A 294 28.82 -12.91 -4.71
N ASP A 295 27.72 -12.48 -4.07
CA ASP A 295 27.69 -11.31 -3.17
C ASP A 295 28.57 -11.51 -1.93
N GLY A 296 29.35 -10.47 -1.55
CA GLY A 296 30.10 -10.46 -0.30
C GLY A 296 31.57 -10.92 -0.38
N ILE A 297 32.09 -11.23 -1.57
CA ILE A 297 33.48 -11.66 -1.78
C ILE A 297 34.50 -10.52 -1.53
N VAL A 298 34.12 -9.28 -1.83
CA VAL A 298 34.98 -8.12 -1.59
C VAL A 298 34.58 -7.45 -0.29
N LYS A 299 35.39 -7.58 0.75
CA LYS A 299 35.27 -6.81 2.01
C LYS A 299 36.14 -5.60 1.94
N LYS A 300 35.62 -4.41 2.34
CA LYS A 300 36.45 -3.23 2.56
C LYS A 300 37.48 -3.57 3.63
N GLY A 301 38.75 -3.53 3.27
CA GLY A 301 39.85 -3.48 4.25
C GLY A 301 39.80 -2.18 5.03
N TRP A 302 40.34 -2.23 6.24
CA TRP A 302 40.44 -1.10 7.18
C TRP A 302 41.17 0.09 6.58
#